data_c8f0b90d697a77b1aa7c232196551c44
#
_entry.id   c8f0b90d697a77b1aa7c232196551c44
#
_cell.length_a   1.000
_cell.length_b   1.000
_cell.length_c   1.000
_cell.angle_alpha   90.00
_cell.angle_beta   90.00
_cell.angle_gamma   90.00
#
_symmetry.space_group_name_H-M   'P 1'
#
loop_
_entity.id
_entity.type
_entity.pdbx_description
1 polymer ?
#
loop_
_entity_poly.entity_id
_entity_poly.type
_entity_poly.pdbx_seq_one_letter_code
_entity_poly.pdbx_strand_id
1 'polypeptide(L)'
;LLKPIKEQFADFKKSVEESKTQNEVNKKELQNTFEATMKLFQQEQQQAVLSLKEQTSKIGSDAANLTKALKGDSKMQGDWGEMVLETILENSGLRKDEEFFIQENTKDENGKNFRPDVIVRFPEGRSVVIDSKVSLTAYTNALAAEDDAERERLMKAHAQSVRNHIDELAEKDYSKLVEDAIGFVLMFIPNETSYIAAMRQQPELSRYAYQKKIIIISPSNLLMALQLAYNLWQYDRQNKNVEKIVKTAADLYDKVAVFEDTFTSIGDLIT
;
A
#
# COMPACT_ATOMS: atom_id res chain seq x y z
N LEU A 1 70.00 2.75 14.55
CA LEU A 1 68.69 2.64 15.29
C LEU A 1 67.52 3.33 14.57
N LEU A 2 67.73 4.24 13.59
CA LEU A 2 66.66 4.98 12.91
C LEU A 2 66.21 4.38 11.55
N LYS A 3 66.94 3.45 10.95
CA LYS A 3 66.62 2.82 9.66
C LYS A 3 65.35 1.93 9.70
N PRO A 4 65.21 1.01 10.65
CA PRO A 4 64.01 0.14 10.69
C PRO A 4 62.72 0.89 10.93
N ILE A 5 62.74 1.99 11.69
CA ILE A 5 61.55 2.81 11.95
C ILE A 5 61.10 3.56 10.68
N LYS A 6 62.06 4.04 9.86
CA LYS A 6 61.71 4.67 8.57
C LYS A 6 61.12 3.68 7.55
N GLU A 7 61.57 2.48 7.52
CA GLU A 7 61.03 1.41 6.65
C GLU A 7 59.63 1.02 7.10
N GLN A 8 59.40 0.81 8.39
CA GLN A 8 58.06 0.53 8.92
C GLN A 8 57.07 1.67 8.68
N PHE A 9 57.49 2.94 8.75
CA PHE A 9 56.67 4.08 8.46
C PHE A 9 56.32 4.22 6.97
N ALA A 10 57.24 3.85 6.08
CA ALA A 10 57.00 3.82 4.65
C ALA A 10 56.00 2.70 4.26
N ASP A 11 56.13 1.53 4.87
CA ASP A 11 55.20 0.41 4.68
C ASP A 11 53.82 0.72 5.21
N PHE A 12 53.71 1.35 6.38
CA PHE A 12 52.44 1.81 6.94
C PHE A 12 51.78 2.87 6.04
N LYS A 13 52.55 3.85 5.53
CA LYS A 13 52.01 4.86 4.61
C LYS A 13 51.49 4.23 3.32
N LYS A 14 52.20 3.25 2.76
CA LYS A 14 51.78 2.50 1.59
C LYS A 14 50.49 1.71 1.84
N SER A 15 50.39 1.05 2.98
CA SER A 15 49.20 0.30 3.40
C SER A 15 47.97 1.21 3.57
N VAL A 16 48.18 2.42 4.09
CA VAL A 16 47.11 3.43 4.22
C VAL A 16 46.67 3.97 2.85
N GLU A 17 47.60 4.19 1.91
CA GLU A 17 47.26 4.61 0.55
C GLU A 17 46.50 3.52 -0.22
N GLU A 18 46.96 2.27 -0.11
CA GLU A 18 46.28 1.10 -0.71
C GLU A 18 44.85 0.92 -0.13
N SER A 19 44.71 1.05 1.18
CA SER A 19 43.39 1.01 1.84
C SER A 19 42.47 2.14 1.40
N LYS A 20 43.01 3.35 1.18
CA LYS A 20 42.25 4.49 0.68
C LYS A 20 41.74 4.27 -0.75
N THR A 21 42.62 3.76 -1.62
CA THR A 21 42.26 3.43 -3.01
C THR A 21 41.19 2.32 -3.06
N GLN A 22 41.35 1.29 -2.23
CA GLN A 22 40.36 0.20 -2.13
C GLN A 22 39.00 0.70 -1.64
N ASN A 23 38.95 1.63 -0.68
CA ASN A 23 37.73 2.24 -0.20
C ASN A 23 37.02 3.11 -1.26
N GLU A 24 37.78 3.79 -2.13
CA GLU A 24 37.19 4.55 -3.24
C GLU A 24 36.61 3.64 -4.32
N VAL A 25 37.30 2.52 -4.63
CA VAL A 25 36.80 1.50 -5.56
C VAL A 25 35.49 0.88 -5.01
N ASN A 26 35.52 0.46 -3.75
CA ASN A 26 34.37 -0.13 -3.09
C ASN A 26 33.17 0.84 -3.04
N LYS A 27 33.42 2.14 -2.80
CA LYS A 27 32.39 3.19 -2.82
C LYS A 27 31.76 3.35 -4.19
N LYS A 28 32.58 3.29 -5.25
CA LYS A 28 32.12 3.41 -6.64
C LYS A 28 31.35 2.18 -7.10
N GLU A 29 31.77 0.99 -6.71
CA GLU A 29 31.04 -0.26 -6.96
C GLU A 29 29.70 -0.27 -6.21
N LEU A 30 29.65 0.20 -4.97
CA LEU A 30 28.42 0.33 -4.19
C LEU A 30 27.45 1.33 -4.84
N GLN A 31 27.96 2.47 -5.34
CA GLN A 31 27.13 3.42 -6.08
C GLN A 31 26.59 2.84 -7.37
N ASN A 32 27.42 2.17 -8.17
CA ASN A 32 26.98 1.54 -9.42
C ASN A 32 25.93 0.44 -9.16
N THR A 33 26.14 -0.37 -8.13
CA THR A 33 25.18 -1.40 -7.72
C THR A 33 23.86 -0.79 -7.25
N PHE A 34 23.94 0.29 -6.48
CA PHE A 34 22.75 1.04 -6.03
C PHE A 34 21.97 1.63 -7.21
N GLU A 35 22.64 2.30 -8.15
CA GLU A 35 22.01 2.86 -9.35
C GLU A 35 21.38 1.78 -10.24
N ALA A 36 22.08 0.65 -10.42
CA ALA A 36 21.55 -0.49 -11.18
C ALA A 36 20.31 -1.10 -10.50
N THR A 37 20.36 -1.26 -9.18
CA THR A 37 19.24 -1.77 -8.38
C THR A 37 18.05 -0.82 -8.43
N MET A 38 18.29 0.50 -8.32
CA MET A 38 17.23 1.52 -8.44
C MET A 38 16.59 1.53 -9.82
N LYS A 39 17.39 1.34 -10.87
CA LYS A 39 16.89 1.27 -12.25
C LYS A 39 16.05 0.02 -12.51
N LEU A 40 16.48 -1.14 -12.00
CA LEU A 40 15.69 -2.38 -12.01
C LEU A 40 14.38 -2.21 -11.24
N PHE A 41 14.44 -1.64 -10.04
CA PHE A 41 13.26 -1.35 -9.22
C PHE A 41 12.26 -0.44 -9.94
N GLN A 42 12.74 0.62 -10.61
CA GLN A 42 11.87 1.50 -11.42
C GLN A 42 11.24 0.75 -12.61
N GLN A 43 11.97 -0.15 -13.26
CA GLN A 43 11.45 -0.95 -14.37
C GLN A 43 10.42 -1.98 -13.89
N GLU A 44 10.67 -2.65 -12.78
CA GLU A 44 9.71 -3.57 -12.15
C GLU A 44 8.44 -2.84 -11.72
N GLN A 45 8.57 -1.64 -11.14
CA GLN A 45 7.41 -0.81 -10.79
C GLN A 45 6.59 -0.39 -12.03
N GLN A 46 7.25 0.03 -13.11
CA GLN A 46 6.55 0.37 -14.35
C GLN A 46 5.84 -0.85 -14.95
N GLN A 47 6.46 -2.01 -14.96
CA GLN A 47 5.81 -3.24 -15.43
C GLN A 47 4.65 -3.67 -14.54
N ALA A 48 4.78 -3.56 -13.22
CA ALA A 48 3.70 -3.83 -12.29
C ALA A 48 2.50 -2.90 -12.54
N VAL A 49 2.73 -1.59 -12.71
CA VAL A 49 1.68 -0.61 -13.04
C VAL A 49 1.01 -0.90 -14.38
N LEU A 50 1.76 -1.30 -15.41
CA LEU A 50 1.20 -1.66 -16.72
C LEU A 50 0.37 -2.96 -16.64
N SER A 51 0.88 -4.00 -15.98
CA SER A 51 0.17 -5.26 -15.77
C SER A 51 -1.11 -5.05 -14.95
N LEU A 52 -1.05 -4.23 -13.92
CA LEU A 52 -2.20 -3.86 -13.12
C LEU A 52 -3.22 -3.04 -13.90
N LYS A 53 -2.78 -2.14 -14.77
CA LYS A 53 -3.67 -1.38 -15.67
C LYS A 53 -4.39 -2.31 -16.65
N GLU A 54 -3.72 -3.31 -17.21
CA GLU A 54 -4.33 -4.33 -18.07
C GLU A 54 -5.33 -5.19 -17.31
N GLN A 55 -4.97 -5.68 -16.12
CA GLN A 55 -5.86 -6.46 -15.25
C GLN A 55 -7.08 -5.64 -14.83
N THR A 56 -6.89 -4.36 -14.45
CA THR A 56 -7.99 -3.46 -14.07
C THR A 56 -8.88 -3.14 -15.26
N SER A 57 -8.31 -2.97 -16.46
CA SER A 57 -9.09 -2.77 -17.70
C SER A 57 -9.91 -4.03 -18.03
N LYS A 58 -9.36 -5.21 -17.82
CA LYS A 58 -10.06 -6.48 -18.02
C LYS A 58 -11.17 -6.67 -16.97
N ILE A 59 -10.86 -6.44 -15.70
CA ILE A 59 -11.87 -6.42 -14.62
C ILE A 59 -12.96 -5.38 -14.94
N GLY A 60 -12.60 -4.19 -15.45
CA GLY A 60 -13.56 -3.15 -15.83
C GLY A 60 -14.46 -3.54 -16.99
N SER A 61 -13.94 -4.23 -18.02
CA SER A 61 -14.74 -4.71 -19.16
C SER A 61 -15.62 -5.89 -18.78
N ASP A 62 -15.10 -6.81 -18.00
CA ASP A 62 -15.85 -7.95 -17.47
C ASP A 62 -16.93 -7.47 -16.48
N ALA A 63 -16.62 -6.44 -15.69
CA ALA A 63 -17.54 -5.75 -14.81
C ALA A 63 -18.70 -5.08 -15.58
N ALA A 64 -18.44 -4.43 -16.70
CA ALA A 64 -19.48 -3.81 -17.51
C ALA A 64 -20.43 -4.85 -18.13
N ASN A 65 -19.89 -5.98 -18.54
CA ASN A 65 -20.67 -7.09 -19.10
C ASN A 65 -21.48 -7.80 -18.00
N LEU A 66 -20.88 -8.05 -16.85
CA LEU A 66 -21.54 -8.70 -15.72
C LEU A 66 -22.59 -7.77 -15.09
N THR A 67 -22.35 -6.45 -15.04
CA THR A 67 -23.29 -5.45 -14.57
C THR A 67 -24.61 -5.50 -15.36
N LYS A 68 -24.56 -5.81 -16.66
CA LYS A 68 -25.77 -6.05 -17.48
C LYS A 68 -26.47 -7.37 -17.11
N ALA A 69 -25.71 -8.41 -16.78
CA ALA A 69 -26.25 -9.72 -16.39
C ALA A 69 -26.86 -9.71 -14.98
N LEU A 70 -26.37 -8.85 -14.07
CA LEU A 70 -26.86 -8.69 -12.68
C LEU A 70 -28.05 -7.72 -12.55
N LYS A 71 -28.75 -7.41 -13.64
CA LYS A 71 -29.87 -6.49 -13.67
C LYS A 71 -30.97 -6.96 -12.71
N GLY A 72 -31.24 -6.14 -11.67
CA GLY A 72 -32.38 -6.34 -10.76
C GLY A 72 -32.06 -7.09 -9.45
N ASP A 73 -30.87 -7.65 -9.25
CA ASP A 73 -30.50 -8.31 -7.99
C ASP A 73 -29.45 -7.49 -7.23
N SER A 74 -29.92 -6.73 -6.25
CA SER A 74 -29.06 -5.86 -5.41
C SER A 74 -28.09 -6.65 -4.53
N LYS A 75 -28.46 -7.87 -4.13
CA LYS A 75 -27.59 -8.73 -3.32
C LYS A 75 -26.42 -9.23 -4.15
N MET A 76 -26.69 -9.76 -5.35
CA MET A 76 -25.64 -10.20 -6.27
C MET A 76 -24.71 -9.05 -6.67
N GLN A 77 -25.22 -7.81 -6.80
CA GLN A 77 -24.39 -6.62 -7.04
C GLN A 77 -23.44 -6.33 -5.86
N GLY A 78 -23.93 -6.50 -4.63
CA GLY A 78 -23.13 -6.36 -3.41
C GLY A 78 -22.02 -7.41 -3.34
N ASP A 79 -22.38 -8.68 -3.43
CA ASP A 79 -21.44 -9.81 -3.40
C ASP A 79 -20.35 -9.68 -4.49
N TRP A 80 -20.75 -9.23 -5.68
CA TRP A 80 -19.82 -8.95 -6.76
C TRP A 80 -18.88 -7.78 -6.44
N GLY A 81 -19.38 -6.70 -5.86
CA GLY A 81 -18.57 -5.54 -5.46
C GLY A 81 -17.51 -5.93 -4.42
N GLU A 82 -17.87 -6.77 -3.45
CA GLU A 82 -16.96 -7.32 -2.45
C GLU A 82 -15.89 -8.21 -3.12
N MET A 83 -16.28 -9.08 -4.07
CA MET A 83 -15.34 -9.92 -4.82
C MET A 83 -14.34 -9.10 -5.64
N VAL A 84 -14.77 -8.01 -6.30
CA VAL A 84 -13.86 -7.12 -7.04
C VAL A 84 -12.88 -6.45 -6.08
N LEU A 85 -13.34 -5.97 -4.92
CA LEU A 85 -12.50 -5.38 -3.89
C LEU A 85 -11.46 -6.39 -3.38
N GLU A 86 -11.88 -7.61 -3.05
CA GLU A 86 -10.99 -8.69 -2.59
C GLU A 86 -9.94 -9.02 -3.66
N THR A 87 -10.35 -9.16 -4.92
CA THR A 87 -9.43 -9.41 -6.04
C THR A 87 -8.37 -8.30 -6.18
N ILE A 88 -8.75 -7.03 -6.02
CA ILE A 88 -7.80 -5.90 -6.08
C ILE A 88 -6.82 -5.97 -4.90
N LEU A 89 -7.30 -6.29 -3.70
CA LEU A 89 -6.46 -6.43 -2.51
C LEU A 89 -5.46 -7.57 -2.63
N GLU A 90 -5.90 -8.75 -3.06
CA GLU A 90 -5.03 -9.92 -3.26
C GLU A 90 -3.93 -9.66 -4.30
N ASN A 91 -4.25 -8.88 -5.34
CA ASN A 91 -3.29 -8.52 -6.38
C ASN A 91 -2.45 -7.28 -6.06
N SER A 92 -2.68 -6.61 -4.92
CA SER A 92 -1.95 -5.40 -4.52
C SER A 92 -0.50 -5.67 -4.05
N GLY A 93 -0.18 -6.93 -3.73
CA GLY A 93 1.07 -7.32 -3.09
C GLY A 93 1.07 -7.18 -1.57
N LEU A 94 0.00 -6.65 -0.98
CA LEU A 94 -0.20 -6.62 0.46
C LEU A 94 -0.52 -8.01 1.00
N ARG A 95 -0.12 -8.29 2.23
CA ARG A 95 -0.33 -9.59 2.88
C ARG A 95 -1.65 -9.61 3.65
N LYS A 96 -2.51 -10.57 3.28
CA LYS A 96 -3.77 -10.83 3.99
C LYS A 96 -3.49 -11.20 5.44
N ASP A 97 -4.35 -10.74 6.35
CA ASP A 97 -4.30 -10.95 7.81
C ASP A 97 -3.05 -10.37 8.51
N GLU A 98 -2.22 -9.60 7.79
CA GLU A 98 -1.09 -8.83 8.33
C GLU A 98 -1.19 -7.34 7.95
N GLU A 99 -1.39 -7.04 6.67
CA GLU A 99 -1.40 -5.69 6.11
C GLU A 99 -2.78 -5.26 5.63
N PHE A 100 -3.67 -6.23 5.34
CA PHE A 100 -5.10 -5.97 5.17
C PHE A 100 -5.96 -7.08 5.77
N PHE A 101 -7.17 -6.72 6.20
CA PHE A 101 -8.11 -7.58 6.89
C PHE A 101 -9.49 -7.43 6.25
N ILE A 102 -10.12 -8.56 5.91
CA ILE A 102 -11.46 -8.60 5.30
C ILE A 102 -12.47 -8.92 6.39
N GLN A 103 -13.53 -8.10 6.51
CA GLN A 103 -14.64 -8.29 7.41
C GLN A 103 -14.24 -8.52 8.87
N GLU A 104 -13.20 -7.83 9.35
CA GLU A 104 -12.76 -7.90 10.74
C GLU A 104 -13.86 -7.34 11.66
N ASN A 105 -14.27 -8.13 12.65
CA ASN A 105 -15.26 -7.70 13.63
C ASN A 105 -14.63 -6.72 14.62
N THR A 106 -15.08 -5.48 14.59
CA THR A 106 -14.67 -4.42 15.51
C THR A 106 -15.85 -4.06 16.43
N LYS A 107 -15.59 -3.80 17.70
CA LYS A 107 -16.61 -3.36 18.68
C LYS A 107 -16.38 -1.90 19.03
N ASP A 108 -17.46 -1.13 19.12
CA ASP A 108 -17.39 0.22 19.68
C ASP A 108 -17.29 0.19 21.22
N GLU A 109 -17.06 1.37 21.81
CA GLU A 109 -17.00 1.54 23.27
C GLU A 109 -18.30 1.08 23.99
N ASN A 110 -19.41 0.96 23.27
CA ASN A 110 -20.71 0.50 23.78
C ASN A 110 -20.94 -1.01 23.53
N GLY A 111 -19.96 -1.72 22.96
CA GLY A 111 -20.06 -3.15 22.66
C GLY A 111 -20.85 -3.48 21.39
N LYS A 112 -21.24 -2.49 20.58
CA LYS A 112 -21.93 -2.72 19.30
C LYS A 112 -20.92 -3.23 18.27
N ASN A 113 -21.26 -4.34 17.62
CA ASN A 113 -20.42 -4.91 16.58
C ASN A 113 -20.49 -4.07 15.30
N PHE A 114 -19.34 -3.68 14.79
CA PHE A 114 -19.17 -3.09 13.48
C PHE A 114 -18.28 -4.02 12.66
N ARG A 115 -18.63 -4.13 11.39
CA ARG A 115 -17.90 -5.01 10.45
C ARG A 115 -17.64 -4.22 9.17
N PRO A 116 -16.52 -3.47 9.13
CA PRO A 116 -16.09 -2.86 7.88
C PRO A 116 -15.75 -3.95 6.86
N ASP A 117 -15.96 -3.67 5.57
CA ASP A 117 -15.67 -4.66 4.55
C ASP A 117 -14.18 -4.97 4.50
N VAL A 118 -13.32 -3.95 4.59
CA VAL A 118 -11.86 -4.10 4.61
C VAL A 118 -11.22 -3.04 5.51
N ILE A 119 -10.16 -3.46 6.22
CA ILE A 119 -9.21 -2.58 6.90
C ILE A 119 -7.84 -2.78 6.28
N VAL A 120 -7.21 -1.71 5.79
CA VAL A 120 -5.81 -1.72 5.33
C VAL A 120 -4.96 -1.06 6.41
N ARG A 121 -3.93 -1.77 6.89
CA ARG A 121 -2.95 -1.23 7.84
C ARG A 121 -1.73 -0.69 7.09
N PHE A 122 -1.20 0.41 7.58
CA PHE A 122 0.04 1.02 7.13
C PHE A 122 1.13 0.80 8.18
N PRO A 123 2.42 0.93 7.81
CA PRO A 123 3.49 1.02 8.80
C PRO A 123 3.17 2.09 9.86
N GLU A 124 3.72 1.94 11.06
CA GLU A 124 3.49 2.83 12.21
C GLU A 124 2.05 2.76 12.81
N GLY A 125 1.31 1.69 12.49
CA GLY A 125 0.03 1.38 13.12
C GLY A 125 -1.18 2.09 12.52
N ARG A 126 -1.02 2.97 11.52
CA ARG A 126 -2.16 3.68 10.91
C ARG A 126 -3.05 2.75 10.10
N SER A 127 -4.36 2.98 10.14
CA SER A 127 -5.34 2.16 9.44
C SER A 127 -6.29 2.98 8.59
N VAL A 128 -6.72 2.39 7.47
CA VAL A 128 -7.75 2.93 6.56
C VAL A 128 -8.86 1.91 6.40
N VAL A 129 -10.09 2.37 6.53
CA VAL A 129 -11.29 1.54 6.27
C VAL A 129 -11.72 1.72 4.82
N ILE A 130 -12.09 0.61 4.17
CA ILE A 130 -12.71 0.59 2.85
C ILE A 130 -14.09 -0.07 2.99
N ASP A 131 -15.13 0.61 2.49
CA ASP A 131 -16.53 0.10 2.45
C ASP A 131 -16.99 0.04 0.99
N SER A 132 -17.53 -1.10 0.57
CA SER A 132 -17.83 -1.42 -0.84
C SER A 132 -19.32 -1.34 -1.21
N LYS A 133 -20.12 -0.66 -0.45
CA LYS A 133 -21.59 -0.79 -0.44
C LYS A 133 -22.33 0.19 -1.35
N VAL A 134 -22.07 0.21 -2.65
CA VAL A 134 -22.78 1.08 -3.60
C VAL A 134 -23.73 0.31 -4.50
N SER A 135 -25.03 0.72 -4.51
CA SER A 135 -26.01 0.16 -5.45
C SER A 135 -25.76 0.64 -6.87
N LEU A 136 -25.62 -0.28 -7.80
CA LEU A 136 -25.48 -0.01 -9.23
C LEU A 136 -26.79 -0.11 -10.02
N THR A 137 -27.92 -0.37 -9.36
CA THR A 137 -29.21 -0.63 -10.00
C THR A 137 -29.65 0.52 -10.92
N ALA A 138 -29.57 1.76 -10.46
CA ALA A 138 -29.94 2.91 -11.29
C ALA A 138 -29.01 3.06 -12.49
N TYR A 139 -27.71 2.83 -12.30
CA TYR A 139 -26.71 2.88 -13.37
C TYR A 139 -26.94 1.79 -14.43
N THR A 140 -27.19 0.55 -14.03
CA THR A 140 -27.46 -0.55 -14.96
C THR A 140 -28.75 -0.33 -15.76
N ASN A 141 -29.79 0.21 -15.12
CA ASN A 141 -31.05 0.57 -15.79
C ASN A 141 -30.83 1.73 -16.79
N ALA A 142 -29.98 2.73 -16.43
CA ALA A 142 -29.66 3.80 -17.34
C ALA A 142 -28.95 3.32 -18.62
N LEU A 143 -28.04 2.34 -18.50
CA LEU A 143 -27.38 1.73 -19.65
C LEU A 143 -28.32 0.93 -20.56
N ALA A 144 -29.42 0.44 -20.02
CA ALA A 144 -30.44 -0.32 -20.75
C ALA A 144 -31.60 0.56 -21.28
N ALA A 145 -31.64 1.85 -20.90
CA ALA A 145 -32.68 2.75 -21.34
C ALA A 145 -32.51 3.13 -22.82
N GLU A 146 -33.56 2.99 -23.60
CA GLU A 146 -33.62 3.36 -25.02
C GLU A 146 -33.86 4.87 -25.21
N ASP A 147 -34.64 5.46 -24.29
CA ASP A 147 -34.95 6.89 -24.29
C ASP A 147 -33.89 7.72 -23.54
N ASP A 148 -33.44 8.80 -24.15
CA ASP A 148 -32.40 9.69 -23.61
C ASP A 148 -32.88 10.41 -22.33
N ALA A 149 -34.16 10.81 -22.25
CA ALA A 149 -34.70 11.46 -21.07
C ALA A 149 -34.76 10.50 -19.87
N GLU A 150 -35.16 9.26 -20.11
CA GLU A 150 -35.16 8.22 -19.08
C GLU A 150 -33.73 7.86 -18.64
N ARG A 151 -32.80 7.76 -19.58
CA ARG A 151 -31.38 7.55 -19.29
C ARG A 151 -30.82 8.65 -18.37
N GLU A 152 -31.09 9.89 -18.70
CA GLU A 152 -30.66 11.05 -17.91
C GLU A 152 -31.28 11.02 -16.48
N ARG A 153 -32.56 10.69 -16.39
CA ARG A 153 -33.27 10.54 -15.10
C ARG A 153 -32.59 9.46 -14.23
N LEU A 154 -32.26 8.32 -14.82
CA LEU A 154 -31.64 7.19 -14.13
C LEU A 154 -30.17 7.49 -13.73
N MET A 155 -29.43 8.24 -14.54
CA MET A 155 -28.07 8.70 -14.20
C MET A 155 -28.10 9.66 -13.00
N LYS A 156 -29.08 10.58 -12.94
CA LYS A 156 -29.29 11.43 -11.76
C LYS A 156 -29.65 10.61 -10.51
N ALA A 157 -30.50 9.60 -10.67
CA ALA A 157 -30.84 8.68 -9.58
C ALA A 157 -29.63 7.89 -9.08
N HIS A 158 -28.72 7.48 -9.98
CA HIS A 158 -27.45 6.85 -9.60
C HIS A 158 -26.58 7.79 -8.76
N ALA A 159 -26.35 9.03 -9.21
CA ALA A 159 -25.56 10.00 -8.46
C ALA A 159 -26.19 10.29 -7.08
N GLN A 160 -27.53 10.36 -7.00
CA GLN A 160 -28.23 10.51 -5.73
C GLN A 160 -28.07 9.28 -4.82
N SER A 161 -28.06 8.06 -5.38
CA SER A 161 -27.76 6.84 -4.63
C SER A 161 -26.36 6.86 -4.02
N VAL A 162 -25.36 7.31 -4.79
CA VAL A 162 -23.98 7.48 -4.29
C VAL A 162 -23.97 8.50 -3.14
N ARG A 163 -24.68 9.62 -3.29
CA ARG A 163 -24.79 10.63 -2.22
C ARG A 163 -25.41 10.08 -0.94
N ASN A 164 -26.49 9.30 -1.06
CA ASN A 164 -27.14 8.68 0.09
C ASN A 164 -26.20 7.72 0.83
N HIS A 165 -25.39 6.94 0.09
CA HIS A 165 -24.36 6.08 0.69
C HIS A 165 -23.26 6.85 1.41
N ILE A 166 -22.87 8.03 0.92
CA ILE A 166 -21.97 8.92 1.66
C ILE A 166 -22.59 9.30 3.02
N ASP A 167 -23.88 9.61 3.04
CA ASP A 167 -24.58 9.98 4.27
C ASP A 167 -24.66 8.81 5.26
N GLU A 168 -25.08 7.63 4.79
CA GLU A 168 -25.12 6.40 5.58
C GLU A 168 -23.75 6.01 6.15
N LEU A 169 -22.69 6.16 5.34
CA LEU A 169 -21.34 5.81 5.73
C LEU A 169 -20.77 6.80 6.76
N ALA A 170 -21.12 8.09 6.62
CA ALA A 170 -20.74 9.12 7.58
C ALA A 170 -21.35 8.89 8.97
N GLU A 171 -22.56 8.34 9.03
CA GLU A 171 -23.24 8.01 10.29
C GLU A 171 -22.57 6.85 11.05
N LYS A 172 -21.85 5.96 10.36
CA LYS A 172 -21.17 4.82 10.99
C LYS A 172 -19.92 5.20 11.78
N ASP A 173 -19.33 6.38 11.55
CA ASP A 173 -18.14 6.97 12.20
C ASP A 173 -16.99 5.95 12.44
N TYR A 174 -16.58 5.26 11.41
CA TYR A 174 -15.49 4.25 11.49
C TYR A 174 -14.18 4.81 12.05
N SER A 175 -13.98 6.13 12.03
CA SER A 175 -12.78 6.76 12.60
C SER A 175 -12.66 6.59 14.11
N LYS A 176 -13.78 6.30 14.80
CA LYS A 176 -13.79 5.99 16.24
C LYS A 176 -13.79 4.50 16.53
N LEU A 177 -14.05 3.67 15.53
CA LEU A 177 -14.26 2.24 15.68
C LEU A 177 -13.00 1.43 15.37
N VAL A 178 -12.09 1.98 14.56
CA VAL A 178 -10.85 1.32 14.17
C VAL A 178 -9.68 2.05 14.83
N GLU A 179 -8.90 1.31 15.60
CA GLU A 179 -7.71 1.81 16.28
C GLU A 179 -6.74 2.41 15.26
N ASP A 180 -6.21 3.59 15.57
CA ASP A 180 -5.29 4.34 14.70
C ASP A 180 -5.81 4.66 13.28
N ALA A 181 -7.13 4.74 13.09
CA ALA A 181 -7.71 5.16 11.81
C ALA A 181 -7.23 6.57 11.42
N ILE A 182 -6.85 6.77 10.16
CA ILE A 182 -6.38 8.07 9.64
C ILE A 182 -7.49 9.13 9.55
N GLY A 183 -8.70 8.83 10.03
CA GLY A 183 -9.83 9.75 10.09
C GLY A 183 -10.60 9.90 8.78
N PHE A 184 -10.31 9.10 7.75
CA PHE A 184 -11.05 8.99 6.50
C PHE A 184 -11.47 7.56 6.23
N VAL A 185 -12.60 7.41 5.54
CA VAL A 185 -13.11 6.13 5.03
C VAL A 185 -13.11 6.16 3.51
N LEU A 186 -12.62 5.09 2.87
CA LEU A 186 -12.70 4.93 1.43
C LEU A 186 -14.03 4.28 1.05
N MET A 187 -14.87 4.98 0.31
CA MET A 187 -16.10 4.45 -0.26
C MET A 187 -15.79 3.89 -1.66
N PHE A 188 -15.73 2.58 -1.78
CA PHE A 188 -15.37 1.92 -3.01
C PHE A 188 -16.58 1.73 -3.94
N ILE A 189 -16.46 2.23 -5.18
CA ILE A 189 -17.42 1.99 -6.25
C ILE A 189 -16.79 0.96 -7.20
N PRO A 190 -17.32 -0.28 -7.29
CA PRO A 190 -16.64 -1.39 -7.96
C PRO A 190 -16.62 -1.32 -9.48
N ASN A 191 -17.18 -0.27 -10.08
CA ASN A 191 -17.23 -0.06 -11.53
C ASN A 191 -16.71 1.33 -11.89
N GLU A 192 -15.65 1.40 -12.70
CA GLU A 192 -15.00 2.65 -13.10
C GLU A 192 -15.95 3.60 -13.83
N THR A 193 -16.76 3.06 -14.76
CA THR A 193 -17.67 3.87 -15.55
C THR A 193 -18.86 4.41 -14.77
N SER A 194 -19.33 3.67 -13.75
CA SER A 194 -20.36 4.15 -12.83
C SER A 194 -19.84 5.25 -11.91
N TYR A 195 -18.59 5.12 -11.43
CA TYR A 195 -17.91 6.18 -10.69
C TYR A 195 -17.84 7.48 -11.53
N ILE A 196 -17.35 7.38 -12.78
CA ILE A 196 -17.27 8.54 -13.69
C ILE A 196 -18.65 9.13 -13.95
N ALA A 197 -19.69 8.30 -14.13
CA ALA A 197 -21.04 8.76 -14.36
C ALA A 197 -21.59 9.56 -13.16
N ALA A 198 -21.38 9.09 -11.93
CA ALA A 198 -21.79 9.79 -10.71
C ALA A 198 -21.07 11.15 -10.60
N MET A 199 -19.75 11.20 -10.84
CA MET A 199 -18.96 12.43 -10.77
C MET A 199 -19.37 13.45 -11.87
N ARG A 200 -19.79 12.99 -13.04
CA ARG A 200 -20.31 13.87 -14.11
C ARG A 200 -21.66 14.46 -13.77
N GLN A 201 -22.54 13.68 -13.15
CA GLN A 201 -23.87 14.14 -12.78
C GLN A 201 -23.86 15.12 -11.60
N GLN A 202 -22.94 14.93 -10.66
CA GLN A 202 -22.78 15.80 -9.49
C GLN A 202 -21.29 16.10 -9.26
N PRO A 203 -20.71 17.11 -9.92
CA PRO A 203 -19.29 17.44 -9.81
C PRO A 203 -18.82 17.79 -8.39
N GLU A 204 -19.73 18.30 -7.54
CA GLU A 204 -19.45 18.61 -6.13
C GLU A 204 -19.43 17.39 -5.21
N LEU A 205 -19.79 16.20 -5.70
CA LEU A 205 -19.96 15.00 -4.88
C LEU A 205 -18.67 14.61 -4.14
N SER A 206 -17.52 14.73 -4.78
CA SER A 206 -16.21 14.47 -4.13
C SER A 206 -15.95 15.44 -2.97
N ARG A 207 -16.25 16.72 -3.15
CA ARG A 207 -16.11 17.72 -2.09
C ARG A 207 -17.08 17.45 -0.93
N TYR A 208 -18.31 17.10 -1.26
CA TYR A 208 -19.33 16.73 -0.28
C TYR A 208 -18.89 15.51 0.57
N ALA A 209 -18.39 14.48 -0.07
CA ALA A 209 -17.86 13.29 0.61
C ALA A 209 -16.67 13.65 1.51
N TYR A 210 -15.73 14.44 0.99
CA TYR A 210 -14.55 14.86 1.74
C TYR A 210 -14.89 15.63 3.00
N GLN A 211 -15.89 16.52 2.98
CA GLN A 211 -16.39 17.24 4.16
C GLN A 211 -16.91 16.29 5.24
N LYS A 212 -17.38 15.11 4.84
CA LYS A 212 -17.85 14.03 5.72
C LYS A 212 -16.77 13.00 6.04
N LYS A 213 -15.50 13.30 5.73
CA LYS A 213 -14.34 12.41 5.91
C LYS A 213 -14.45 11.10 5.10
N ILE A 214 -15.08 11.18 3.94
CA ILE A 214 -15.21 10.06 3.01
C ILE A 214 -14.49 10.41 1.72
N ILE A 215 -13.72 9.46 1.18
CA ILE A 215 -13.07 9.55 -0.12
C ILE A 215 -13.72 8.51 -1.02
N ILE A 216 -14.37 8.99 -2.10
CA ILE A 216 -14.95 8.09 -3.11
C ILE A 216 -13.81 7.57 -3.99
N ILE A 217 -13.71 6.26 -4.12
CA ILE A 217 -12.60 5.63 -4.82
C ILE A 217 -13.09 4.60 -5.85
N SER A 218 -12.51 4.64 -7.04
CA SER A 218 -12.74 3.70 -8.13
C SER A 218 -11.71 2.55 -8.10
N PRO A 219 -11.90 1.46 -8.86
CA PRO A 219 -10.94 0.36 -8.95
C PRO A 219 -9.52 0.82 -9.29
N SER A 220 -9.36 1.68 -10.29
CA SER A 220 -8.05 2.19 -10.70
C SER A 220 -7.38 3.02 -9.62
N ASN A 221 -8.14 3.89 -8.96
CA ASN A 221 -7.61 4.75 -7.90
C ASN A 221 -7.29 3.95 -6.63
N LEU A 222 -8.11 2.95 -6.28
CA LEU A 222 -7.85 2.05 -5.16
C LEU A 222 -6.55 1.28 -5.39
N LEU A 223 -6.36 0.75 -6.59
CA LEU A 223 -5.15 0.02 -6.93
C LEU A 223 -3.89 0.89 -6.76
N MET A 224 -3.93 2.16 -7.22
CA MET A 224 -2.81 3.10 -6.99
C MET A 224 -2.58 3.36 -5.49
N ALA A 225 -3.64 3.53 -4.71
CA ALA A 225 -3.53 3.76 -3.27
C ALA A 225 -2.92 2.54 -2.55
N LEU A 226 -3.34 1.32 -2.92
CA LEU A 226 -2.78 0.08 -2.38
C LEU A 226 -1.32 -0.14 -2.78
N GLN A 227 -0.94 0.23 -4.01
CA GLN A 227 0.45 0.18 -4.45
C GLN A 227 1.35 1.12 -3.64
N LEU A 228 0.84 2.32 -3.29
CA LEU A 228 1.55 3.22 -2.37
C LEU A 228 1.69 2.59 -0.97
N ALA A 229 0.63 1.97 -0.45
CA ALA A 229 0.68 1.24 0.81
C ALA A 229 1.71 0.11 0.79
N TYR A 230 1.73 -0.70 -0.28
CA TYR A 230 2.71 -1.75 -0.49
C TYR A 230 4.16 -1.22 -0.48
N ASN A 231 4.41 -0.10 -1.17
CA ASN A 231 5.74 0.53 -1.21
C ASN A 231 6.16 1.03 0.18
N LEU A 232 5.24 1.60 0.97
CA LEU A 232 5.52 1.99 2.35
C LEU A 232 5.90 0.79 3.22
N TRP A 233 5.20 -0.34 3.07
CA TRP A 233 5.53 -1.59 3.76
C TRP A 233 6.89 -2.16 3.33
N GLN A 234 7.22 -2.10 2.03
CA GLN A 234 8.53 -2.52 1.55
C GLN A 234 9.66 -1.67 2.15
N TYR A 235 9.46 -0.34 2.20
CA TYR A 235 10.42 0.58 2.82
C TYR A 235 10.60 0.30 4.32
N ASP A 236 9.52 0.12 5.06
CA ASP A 236 9.56 -0.21 6.50
C ASP A 236 10.32 -1.54 6.76
N ARG A 237 10.03 -2.56 5.96
CA ARG A 237 10.74 -3.86 6.05
C ARG A 237 12.23 -3.73 5.76
N GLN A 238 12.60 -2.94 4.75
CA GLN A 238 14.01 -2.69 4.42
C GLN A 238 14.73 -1.99 5.58
N ASN A 239 14.13 -0.95 6.16
CA ASN A 239 14.68 -0.23 7.31
C ASN A 239 14.88 -1.15 8.52
N LYS A 240 13.88 -1.94 8.87
CA LYS A 240 13.98 -2.93 9.96
C LYS A 240 15.06 -3.98 9.72
N ASN A 241 15.25 -4.41 8.47
CA ASN A 241 16.33 -5.32 8.11
C ASN A 241 17.71 -4.66 8.26
N VAL A 242 17.86 -3.40 7.83
CA VAL A 242 19.11 -2.64 8.00
C VAL A 242 19.44 -2.48 9.47
N GLU A 243 18.49 -2.08 10.31
CA GLU A 243 18.67 -1.97 11.76
C GLU A 243 19.11 -3.30 12.39
N LYS A 244 18.49 -4.41 11.98
CA LYS A 244 18.86 -5.75 12.44
C LYS A 244 20.27 -6.13 12.03
N ILE A 245 20.66 -5.81 10.79
CA ILE A 245 22.04 -6.05 10.30
C ILE A 245 23.06 -5.24 11.09
N VAL A 246 22.79 -3.94 11.31
CA VAL A 246 23.68 -3.06 12.08
C VAL A 246 23.82 -3.56 13.52
N LYS A 247 22.74 -3.95 14.17
CA LYS A 247 22.78 -4.52 15.52
C LYS A 247 23.59 -5.82 15.56
N THR A 248 23.37 -6.72 14.60
CA THR A 248 24.09 -7.99 14.54
C THR A 248 25.59 -7.76 14.27
N ALA A 249 25.94 -6.78 13.45
CA ALA A 249 27.34 -6.40 13.19
C ALA A 249 28.01 -5.82 14.45
N ALA A 250 27.30 -4.97 15.20
CA ALA A 250 27.79 -4.45 16.48
C ALA A 250 28.01 -5.58 17.50
N ASP A 251 27.05 -6.49 17.68
CA ASP A 251 27.17 -7.67 18.55
C ASP A 251 28.36 -8.57 18.14
N LEU A 252 28.60 -8.71 16.85
CA LEU A 252 29.76 -9.47 16.33
C LEU A 252 31.08 -8.76 16.66
N TYR A 253 31.14 -7.44 16.45
CA TYR A 253 32.31 -6.63 16.77
C TYR A 253 32.67 -6.74 18.26
N ASP A 254 31.71 -6.62 19.15
CA ASP A 254 31.91 -6.76 20.59
C ASP A 254 32.48 -8.15 20.96
N LYS A 255 31.95 -9.21 20.34
CA LYS A 255 32.46 -10.57 20.55
C LYS A 255 33.90 -10.75 20.06
N VAL A 256 34.26 -10.14 18.92
CA VAL A 256 35.62 -10.18 18.38
C VAL A 256 36.57 -9.42 19.31
N ALA A 257 36.18 -8.25 19.81
CA ALA A 257 36.96 -7.49 20.77
C ALA A 257 37.23 -8.27 22.07
N VAL A 258 36.21 -8.91 22.65
CA VAL A 258 36.36 -9.78 23.82
C VAL A 258 37.26 -10.98 23.52
N PHE A 259 37.15 -11.57 22.33
CA PHE A 259 38.05 -12.64 21.90
C PHE A 259 39.51 -12.20 21.82
N GLU A 260 39.77 -11.02 21.20
CA GLU A 260 41.12 -10.42 21.11
C GLU A 260 41.73 -10.15 22.48
N ASP A 261 40.95 -9.52 23.41
CA ASP A 261 41.38 -9.29 24.79
C ASP A 261 41.75 -10.60 25.51
N THR A 262 40.89 -11.62 25.35
CA THR A 262 41.12 -12.94 25.95
C THR A 262 42.36 -13.61 25.39
N PHE A 263 42.55 -13.52 24.08
CA PHE A 263 43.72 -14.10 23.40
C PHE A 263 45.02 -13.43 23.80
N THR A 264 45.00 -12.09 23.93
CA THR A 264 46.10 -11.29 24.43
C THR A 264 46.45 -11.66 25.87
N SER A 265 45.47 -11.79 26.74
CA SER A 265 45.65 -12.18 28.12
C SER A 265 46.24 -13.59 28.29
N ILE A 266 45.92 -14.53 27.40
CA ILE A 266 46.54 -15.86 27.36
C ILE A 266 48.01 -15.75 26.89
N GLY A 267 48.31 -14.88 25.91
CA GLY A 267 49.66 -14.62 25.46
C GLY A 267 50.57 -14.11 26.58
N ASP A 268 50.06 -13.19 27.40
CA ASP A 268 50.78 -12.59 28.53
C ASP A 268 51.02 -13.58 29.69
N LEU A 269 50.20 -14.64 29.78
CA LEU A 269 50.37 -15.72 30.78
C LEU A 269 51.40 -16.80 30.39
N ILE A 270 51.81 -16.83 29.11
CA ILE A 270 52.74 -17.82 28.57
C ILE A 270 54.18 -17.25 28.45
N THR A 271 54.31 -15.94 28.57
CA THR A 271 55.61 -15.23 28.60
C THR A 271 56.09 -15.03 30.04
#